data_437c7dd833dcd2e7fb5fb6f8b0ecd7ec
#
_entry.id   437c7dd833dcd2e7fb5fb6f8b0ecd7ec
#
_cell.length_a   1.000
_cell.length_b   1.000
_cell.length_c   1.000
_cell.angle_alpha   90.00
_cell.angle_beta   90.00
_cell.angle_gamma   90.00
#
_symmetry.space_group_name_H-M   'P 1'
#
loop_
_entity.id
_entity.type
_entity.pdbx_description
1 polymer ?
#
loop_
_entity_poly.entity_id
_entity_poly.type
_entity_poly.pdbx_seq_one_letter_code
_entity_poly.pdbx_strand_id
1 'polypeptide(L)'
;MLGIAAAMLAVSATQNTARANCRPDGQDDNIMRNAILSEMIAKQQTCQLDSRPHKVLCIGNSITLHLPSNAVNWYSSQGMAASKPELDYCHVLEKLMRQHNRKTTVTPVNIADWERNPSLSLDSLLRDKCQGKDIIVIRIGENVQPDGVANFEKNLAALIDYCKGFTGKIVLTGEYWPHVQKELAIVRNAHKYGLRYVPIDWIWNLYREECSPKEGDTLYDVNGKPYTIKGQFILTHPNDKGMELIAKSIYSIL
;
A
#
# COMPACT_ATOMS: atom_id res chain seq x y z
N MET A 1 -3.15 -8.90 -18.49
CA MET A 1 -1.99 -8.57 -17.64
C MET A 1 -1.06 -7.52 -18.26
N LEU A 2 -0.74 -7.59 -19.55
CA LEU A 2 0.07 -6.54 -20.23
C LEU A 2 -0.53 -5.11 -20.15
N GLY A 3 -1.86 -4.98 -20.09
CA GLY A 3 -2.52 -3.69 -20.06
C GLY A 3 -2.33 -2.85 -18.79
N ILE A 4 -2.17 -3.48 -17.62
CA ILE A 4 -1.99 -2.76 -16.36
C ILE A 4 -0.55 -2.22 -16.24
N ALA A 5 0.44 -3.01 -16.63
CA ALA A 5 1.84 -2.56 -16.65
C ALA A 5 2.06 -1.44 -17.68
N ALA A 6 1.42 -1.52 -18.85
CA ALA A 6 1.48 -0.47 -19.87
C ALA A 6 0.76 0.81 -19.43
N ALA A 7 -0.37 0.70 -18.72
CA ALA A 7 -1.06 1.85 -18.15
C ALA A 7 -0.24 2.54 -17.05
N MET A 8 0.48 1.77 -16.22
CA MET A 8 1.38 2.31 -15.21
C MET A 8 2.57 3.08 -15.83
N LEU A 9 3.11 2.61 -16.96
CA LEU A 9 4.19 3.27 -17.70
C LEU A 9 3.72 4.57 -18.40
N ALA A 10 2.53 4.55 -19.01
CA ALA A 10 1.98 5.72 -19.71
C ALA A 10 1.63 6.86 -18.74
N VAL A 11 1.19 6.53 -17.52
CA VAL A 11 0.82 7.53 -16.50
C VAL A 11 2.03 8.28 -15.96
N SER A 12 3.17 7.61 -15.77
CA SER A 12 4.40 8.29 -15.31
C SER A 12 4.97 9.26 -16.35
N ALA A 13 4.76 8.99 -17.64
CA ALA A 13 5.24 9.82 -18.74
C ALA A 13 4.34 11.03 -19.06
N THR A 14 3.00 10.88 -18.91
CA THR A 14 2.05 11.96 -19.24
C THR A 14 1.85 12.99 -18.12
N GLN A 15 2.16 12.66 -16.87
CA GLN A 15 2.02 13.60 -15.75
C GLN A 15 3.06 14.74 -15.78
N ASN A 16 4.14 14.63 -16.54
CA ASN A 16 5.13 15.70 -16.67
C ASN A 16 4.61 16.94 -17.41
N THR A 17 3.49 16.86 -18.13
CA THR A 17 2.97 18.00 -18.92
C THR A 17 1.83 18.76 -18.25
N ALA A 18 1.18 18.22 -17.23
CA ALA A 18 -0.05 18.81 -16.67
C ALA A 18 0.12 19.55 -15.33
N ARG A 19 1.35 19.62 -14.74
CA ARG A 19 1.58 20.28 -13.44
C ARG A 19 2.66 21.36 -13.50
N ALA A 20 2.41 22.43 -14.24
CA ALA A 20 3.28 23.60 -14.32
C ALA A 20 3.28 24.51 -13.06
N ASN A 21 2.68 24.09 -11.92
CA ASN A 21 2.57 24.91 -10.71
C ASN A 21 2.99 24.21 -9.41
N CYS A 22 3.87 23.19 -9.47
CA CYS A 22 4.53 22.68 -8.27
C CYS A 22 5.73 23.57 -7.92
N ARG A 23 5.93 23.83 -6.62
CA ARG A 23 7.09 24.60 -6.10
C ARG A 23 8.41 24.02 -6.64
N PRO A 24 9.47 24.86 -6.82
CA PRO A 24 10.76 24.43 -7.37
C PRO A 24 11.33 23.16 -6.71
N ASP A 25 11.18 23.03 -5.40
CA ASP A 25 11.70 21.92 -4.59
C ASP A 25 11.07 20.57 -4.91
N GLY A 26 9.80 20.54 -5.35
CA GLY A 26 9.11 19.29 -5.71
C GLY A 26 9.35 18.80 -7.14
N GLN A 27 9.92 19.63 -8.01
CA GLN A 27 10.17 19.29 -9.41
C GLN A 27 11.41 18.37 -9.52
N ASP A 28 12.48 18.69 -8.80
CA ASP A 28 13.71 17.89 -8.79
C ASP A 28 13.47 16.52 -8.17
N ASP A 29 12.66 16.44 -7.10
CA ASP A 29 12.27 15.18 -6.46
C ASP A 29 11.46 14.28 -7.40
N ASN A 30 10.54 14.85 -8.19
CA ASN A 30 9.78 14.10 -9.19
C ASN A 30 10.67 13.58 -10.33
N ILE A 31 11.61 14.39 -10.82
CA ILE A 31 12.56 13.99 -11.86
C ILE A 31 13.40 12.81 -11.34
N MET A 32 13.94 12.93 -10.13
CA MET A 32 14.76 11.87 -9.51
C MET A 32 13.94 10.59 -9.28
N ARG A 33 12.73 10.70 -8.73
CA ARG A 33 11.80 9.56 -8.57
C ARG A 33 11.59 8.83 -9.89
N ASN A 34 11.26 9.56 -10.96
CA ASN A 34 10.97 8.98 -12.26
C ASN A 34 12.20 8.33 -12.91
N ALA A 35 13.41 8.89 -12.72
CA ALA A 35 14.65 8.29 -13.20
C ALA A 35 14.91 6.93 -12.51
N ILE A 36 14.79 6.87 -11.17
CA ILE A 36 14.96 5.64 -10.40
C ILE A 36 13.91 4.61 -10.80
N LEU A 37 12.64 5.01 -10.92
CA LEU A 37 11.56 4.13 -11.34
C LEU A 37 11.79 3.53 -12.72
N SER A 38 12.25 4.31 -13.69
CA SER A 38 12.56 3.84 -15.03
C SER A 38 13.65 2.76 -15.01
N GLU A 39 14.70 2.95 -14.21
CA GLU A 39 15.76 1.97 -14.03
C GLU A 39 15.24 0.68 -13.36
N MET A 40 14.44 0.81 -12.32
CA MET A 40 13.87 -0.33 -11.60
C MET A 40 12.93 -1.15 -12.49
N ILE A 41 12.05 -0.49 -13.26
CA ILE A 41 11.13 -1.16 -14.18
C ILE A 41 11.89 -1.93 -15.26
N ALA A 42 12.96 -1.34 -15.82
CA ALA A 42 13.79 -2.00 -16.81
C ALA A 42 14.48 -3.28 -16.27
N LYS A 43 14.76 -3.34 -14.96
CA LYS A 43 15.39 -4.46 -14.28
C LYS A 43 14.38 -5.45 -13.67
N GLN A 44 13.11 -5.05 -13.54
CA GLN A 44 12.10 -5.86 -12.87
C GLN A 44 11.65 -7.01 -13.80
N GLN A 45 12.22 -8.18 -13.56
CA GLN A 45 11.78 -9.40 -14.24
C GLN A 45 10.38 -9.78 -13.73
N THR A 46 9.51 -10.19 -14.64
CA THR A 46 8.24 -10.83 -14.29
C THR A 46 8.55 -12.10 -13.50
N CYS A 47 8.31 -12.06 -12.20
CA CYS A 47 8.37 -13.27 -11.39
C CYS A 47 7.02 -13.95 -11.45
N GLN A 48 7.01 -15.21 -11.78
CA GLN A 48 5.82 -16.04 -11.61
C GLN A 48 5.83 -16.59 -10.20
N LEU A 49 4.70 -16.43 -9.49
CA LEU A 49 4.47 -17.14 -8.24
C LEU A 49 4.61 -18.64 -8.52
N ASP A 50 5.45 -19.30 -7.75
CA ASP A 50 5.53 -20.76 -7.81
C ASP A 50 4.23 -21.39 -7.25
N SER A 51 4.02 -22.68 -7.53
CA SER A 51 2.80 -23.39 -7.15
C SER A 51 2.73 -23.78 -5.67
N ARG A 52 3.73 -23.44 -4.84
CA ARG A 52 3.69 -23.70 -3.40
C ARG A 52 2.77 -22.72 -2.67
N PRO A 53 2.25 -23.10 -1.50
CA PRO A 53 1.49 -22.15 -0.68
C PRO A 53 2.41 -21.05 -0.15
N HIS A 54 1.92 -19.81 -0.16
CA HIS A 54 2.63 -18.67 0.39
C HIS A 54 1.92 -18.13 1.63
N LYS A 55 2.70 -17.75 2.64
CA LYS A 55 2.25 -16.98 3.80
C LYS A 55 2.70 -15.55 3.62
N VAL A 56 1.76 -14.67 3.31
CA VAL A 56 2.03 -13.25 3.06
C VAL A 56 1.65 -12.42 4.29
N LEU A 57 2.47 -11.46 4.64
CA LEU A 57 2.16 -10.41 5.60
C LEU A 57 2.01 -9.08 4.85
N CYS A 58 0.88 -8.39 5.02
CA CYS A 58 0.71 -7.02 4.56
C CYS A 58 0.85 -6.08 5.75
N ILE A 59 1.96 -5.37 5.83
CA ILE A 59 2.23 -4.32 6.82
C ILE A 59 1.72 -3.00 6.25
N GLY A 60 0.84 -2.32 6.97
CA GLY A 60 0.29 -1.04 6.51
C GLY A 60 -0.40 -0.25 7.61
N ASN A 61 -1.41 0.49 7.24
CA ASN A 61 -2.16 1.37 8.12
C ASN A 61 -3.68 1.14 7.97
N SER A 62 -4.53 2.18 8.11
CA SER A 62 -5.99 2.08 8.02
C SER A 62 -6.49 1.42 6.73
N ILE A 63 -5.82 1.64 5.59
CA ILE A 63 -6.19 1.00 4.31
C ILE A 63 -5.94 -0.52 4.35
N THR A 64 -4.96 -0.97 5.15
CA THR A 64 -4.62 -2.40 5.31
C THR A 64 -5.52 -3.09 6.31
N LEU A 65 -5.72 -2.47 7.46
CA LEU A 65 -6.57 -2.96 8.55
C LEU A 65 -6.92 -1.80 9.47
N HIS A 66 -8.19 -1.64 9.78
CA HIS A 66 -8.62 -0.73 10.84
C HIS A 66 -9.65 -1.42 11.73
N LEU A 67 -9.39 -1.44 13.03
CA LEU A 67 -10.33 -1.98 14.02
C LEU A 67 -11.51 -1.02 14.23
N PRO A 68 -12.65 -1.48 14.74
CA PRO A 68 -13.80 -0.62 15.01
C PRO A 68 -13.43 0.57 15.89
N SER A 69 -13.92 1.77 15.52
CA SER A 69 -13.68 3.01 16.23
C SER A 69 -14.87 3.97 16.11
N ASN A 70 -15.50 4.27 17.22
CA ASN A 70 -16.58 5.25 17.28
C ASN A 70 -16.11 6.67 16.91
N ALA A 71 -14.84 6.99 17.14
CA ALA A 71 -14.28 8.31 16.86
C ALA A 71 -14.34 8.68 15.38
N VAL A 72 -14.33 7.67 14.49
CA VAL A 72 -14.38 7.86 13.03
C VAL A 72 -15.58 7.18 12.38
N ASN A 73 -16.57 6.74 13.18
CA ASN A 73 -17.78 6.03 12.71
C ASN A 73 -17.46 4.78 11.87
N TRP A 74 -16.41 4.06 12.24
CA TRP A 74 -15.98 2.82 11.61
C TRP A 74 -16.30 1.63 12.51
N TYR A 75 -17.10 0.67 12.04
CA TYR A 75 -17.61 -0.46 12.85
C TYR A 75 -17.14 -1.83 12.35
N SER A 76 -16.21 -1.83 11.40
CA SER A 76 -15.68 -3.03 10.75
C SER A 76 -14.24 -3.31 11.19
N SER A 77 -13.68 -4.48 10.82
CA SER A 77 -12.29 -4.89 11.12
C SER A 77 -11.57 -5.37 9.87
N GLN A 78 -11.52 -4.52 8.86
CA GLN A 78 -10.84 -4.74 7.58
C GLN A 78 -10.16 -3.45 7.12
N GLY A 79 -9.64 -3.42 5.90
CA GLY A 79 -9.17 -2.18 5.27
C GLY A 79 -10.29 -1.14 5.21
N MET A 80 -10.01 0.06 5.76
CA MET A 80 -11.02 1.11 5.91
C MET A 80 -11.61 1.50 4.55
N ALA A 81 -12.93 1.65 4.54
CA ALA A 81 -13.81 1.93 3.41
C ALA A 81 -14.08 0.75 2.45
N ALA A 82 -13.45 -0.40 2.61
CA ALA A 82 -13.98 -1.62 2.00
C ALA A 82 -15.37 -1.93 2.58
N SER A 83 -16.35 -2.23 1.73
CA SER A 83 -17.73 -2.46 2.19
C SER A 83 -17.87 -3.72 3.04
N LYS A 84 -17.04 -4.73 2.79
CA LYS A 84 -16.98 -6.02 3.49
C LYS A 84 -15.56 -6.52 3.60
N PRO A 85 -15.22 -7.43 4.54
CA PRO A 85 -13.87 -7.96 4.69
C PRO A 85 -13.30 -8.55 3.40
N GLU A 86 -14.09 -9.35 2.68
CA GLU A 86 -13.66 -10.01 1.44
C GLU A 86 -13.34 -9.06 0.27
N LEU A 87 -13.66 -7.78 0.41
CA LEU A 87 -13.45 -6.74 -0.60
C LEU A 87 -12.29 -5.79 -0.27
N ASP A 88 -11.66 -5.91 0.92
CA ASP A 88 -10.41 -5.21 1.17
C ASP A 88 -9.25 -5.78 0.35
N TYR A 89 -8.18 -4.99 0.16
CA TYR A 89 -7.11 -5.39 -0.73
C TYR A 89 -6.35 -6.65 -0.26
N CYS A 90 -6.28 -6.91 1.04
CA CYS A 90 -5.59 -8.10 1.55
C CYS A 90 -6.36 -9.38 1.21
N HIS A 91 -7.68 -9.39 1.38
CA HIS A 91 -8.52 -10.53 1.03
C HIS A 91 -8.63 -10.72 -0.49
N VAL A 92 -8.70 -9.62 -1.25
CA VAL A 92 -8.66 -9.68 -2.72
C VAL A 92 -7.31 -10.24 -3.19
N LEU A 93 -6.18 -9.79 -2.60
CA LEU A 93 -4.86 -10.33 -2.90
C LEU A 93 -4.77 -11.83 -2.58
N GLU A 94 -5.29 -12.24 -1.43
CA GLU A 94 -5.37 -13.66 -1.06
C GLU A 94 -6.14 -14.47 -2.11
N LYS A 95 -7.31 -13.98 -2.53
CA LYS A 95 -8.12 -14.61 -3.57
C LYS A 95 -7.38 -14.75 -4.89
N LEU A 96 -6.64 -13.72 -5.32
CA LEU A 96 -5.82 -13.77 -6.52
C LEU A 96 -4.69 -14.80 -6.40
N MET A 97 -3.96 -14.80 -5.29
CA MET A 97 -2.86 -15.75 -5.05
C MET A 97 -3.35 -17.20 -4.91
N ARG A 98 -4.53 -17.40 -4.35
CA ARG A 98 -5.16 -18.73 -4.23
C ARG A 98 -5.52 -19.39 -5.57
N GLN A 99 -5.49 -18.65 -6.67
CA GLN A 99 -5.58 -19.24 -8.01
C GLN A 99 -4.38 -20.14 -8.32
N HIS A 100 -3.20 -19.86 -7.72
CA HIS A 100 -2.00 -20.69 -7.86
C HIS A 100 -1.93 -21.78 -6.79
N ASN A 101 -2.29 -21.46 -5.56
CA ASN A 101 -2.35 -22.45 -4.48
C ASN A 101 -3.40 -22.05 -3.42
N ARG A 102 -4.40 -22.91 -3.25
CA ARG A 102 -5.54 -22.69 -2.33
C ARG A 102 -5.14 -22.55 -0.85
N LYS A 103 -3.94 -22.99 -0.46
CA LYS A 103 -3.42 -22.90 0.92
C LYS A 103 -2.66 -21.58 1.19
N THR A 104 -2.54 -20.71 0.20
CA THR A 104 -1.96 -19.37 0.39
C THR A 104 -2.81 -18.54 1.35
N THR A 105 -2.14 -17.80 2.22
CA THR A 105 -2.78 -16.91 3.20
C THR A 105 -2.17 -15.52 3.16
N VAL A 106 -3.01 -14.48 3.33
CA VAL A 106 -2.58 -13.09 3.48
C VAL A 106 -3.05 -12.57 4.83
N THR A 107 -2.13 -12.07 5.64
CA THR A 107 -2.40 -11.55 6.98
C THR A 107 -2.17 -10.04 6.98
N PRO A 108 -3.17 -9.20 7.29
CA PRO A 108 -2.97 -7.77 7.46
C PRO A 108 -2.42 -7.43 8.85
N VAL A 109 -1.62 -6.37 8.96
CA VAL A 109 -1.24 -5.72 10.21
C VAL A 109 -1.21 -4.21 10.03
N ASN A 110 -1.75 -3.49 11.01
CA ASN A 110 -1.72 -2.03 11.07
C ASN A 110 -0.59 -1.57 12.00
N ILE A 111 0.29 -0.72 11.48
CA ILE A 111 1.37 -0.06 12.22
C ILE A 111 1.30 1.47 12.10
N ALA A 112 0.11 2.04 11.91
CA ALA A 112 -0.06 3.50 11.80
C ALA A 112 0.51 4.27 12.99
N ASP A 113 0.51 3.67 14.19
CA ASP A 113 1.12 4.30 15.36
C ASP A 113 2.64 4.39 15.23
N TRP A 114 3.27 3.39 14.61
CA TRP A 114 4.70 3.45 14.30
C TRP A 114 5.00 4.50 13.22
N GLU A 115 4.14 4.66 12.22
CA GLU A 115 4.32 5.74 11.22
C GLU A 115 4.31 7.12 11.89
N ARG A 116 3.48 7.32 12.93
CA ARG A 116 3.40 8.56 13.72
C ARG A 116 4.55 8.70 14.72
N ASN A 117 5.02 7.59 15.26
CA ASN A 117 6.09 7.53 16.27
C ASN A 117 7.05 6.37 15.98
N PRO A 118 8.07 6.59 15.13
CA PRO A 118 9.04 5.54 14.78
C PRO A 118 9.96 5.07 15.93
N SER A 119 9.84 5.64 17.13
CA SER A 119 10.54 5.14 18.33
C SER A 119 9.89 3.90 18.94
N LEU A 120 8.67 3.56 18.54
CA LEU A 120 8.00 2.33 18.96
C LEU A 120 8.78 1.10 18.49
N SER A 121 8.84 0.09 19.34
CA SER A 121 9.58 -1.14 19.06
C SER A 121 8.95 -1.94 17.93
N LEU A 122 9.65 -2.07 16.81
CA LEU A 122 9.26 -2.95 15.70
C LEU A 122 9.16 -4.40 16.17
N ASP A 123 10.02 -4.79 17.09
CA ASP A 123 10.02 -6.14 17.66
C ASP A 123 8.70 -6.44 18.38
N SER A 124 8.24 -5.53 19.22
CA SER A 124 6.97 -5.68 19.93
C SER A 124 5.77 -5.66 18.99
N LEU A 125 5.84 -4.93 17.87
CA LEU A 125 4.74 -4.80 16.94
C LEU A 125 4.67 -5.96 15.93
N LEU A 126 5.82 -6.48 15.49
CA LEU A 126 5.92 -7.27 14.27
C LEU A 126 6.57 -8.64 14.43
N ARG A 127 7.28 -8.95 15.54
CA ARG A 127 8.00 -10.23 15.69
C ARG A 127 7.11 -11.43 15.36
N ASP A 128 6.01 -11.59 16.09
CA ASP A 128 5.11 -12.74 15.92
C ASP A 128 4.35 -12.72 14.57
N LYS A 129 4.20 -11.53 14.00
CA LYS A 129 3.53 -11.35 12.69
C LYS A 129 4.44 -11.73 11.52
N CYS A 130 5.72 -11.40 11.61
CA CYS A 130 6.73 -11.70 10.58
C CYS A 130 7.18 -13.15 10.61
N GLN A 131 7.07 -13.83 11.75
CA GLN A 131 7.54 -15.22 11.90
C GLN A 131 6.91 -16.15 10.86
N GLY A 132 7.76 -16.87 10.12
CA GLY A 132 7.35 -17.87 9.14
C GLY A 132 6.58 -17.32 7.93
N LYS A 133 6.74 -16.04 7.61
CA LYS A 133 6.19 -15.44 6.40
C LYS A 133 7.15 -15.62 5.22
N ASP A 134 6.59 -15.96 4.06
CA ASP A 134 7.35 -16.13 2.82
C ASP A 134 7.53 -14.78 2.10
N ILE A 135 6.54 -13.90 2.21
CA ILE A 135 6.50 -12.60 1.53
C ILE A 135 6.00 -11.54 2.52
N ILE A 136 6.65 -10.39 2.54
CA ILE A 136 6.18 -9.22 3.29
C ILE A 136 5.92 -8.08 2.30
N VAL A 137 4.69 -7.56 2.29
CA VAL A 137 4.30 -6.35 1.57
C VAL A 137 4.28 -5.19 2.55
N ILE A 138 5.02 -4.13 2.29
CA ILE A 138 5.06 -2.91 3.11
C ILE A 138 4.36 -1.79 2.34
N ARG A 139 3.26 -1.31 2.90
CA ARG A 139 2.42 -0.24 2.37
C ARG A 139 2.17 0.81 3.45
N ILE A 140 3.08 1.74 3.61
CA ILE A 140 3.07 2.78 4.64
C ILE A 140 3.48 4.14 4.06
N GLY A 141 3.27 5.19 4.83
CA GLY A 141 3.65 6.57 4.51
C GLY A 141 2.55 7.56 4.88
N GLU A 142 1.29 7.17 4.76
CA GLU A 142 0.14 8.06 4.87
C GLU A 142 -0.04 8.69 6.26
N ASN A 143 0.44 8.05 7.33
CA ASN A 143 0.34 8.57 8.70
C ASN A 143 1.62 9.27 9.20
N VAL A 144 2.67 9.33 8.38
CA VAL A 144 3.88 10.08 8.72
C VAL A 144 3.54 11.55 8.88
N GLN A 145 3.82 12.08 10.06
CA GLN A 145 3.54 13.49 10.38
C GLN A 145 4.46 14.43 9.58
N PRO A 146 4.10 15.69 9.36
CA PRO A 146 4.91 16.63 8.57
C PRO A 146 6.36 16.78 9.06
N ASP A 147 6.59 16.77 10.37
CA ASP A 147 7.90 16.83 11.00
C ASP A 147 8.69 15.52 10.86
N GLY A 148 8.01 14.40 10.61
CA GLY A 148 8.60 13.09 10.37
C GLY A 148 9.08 12.84 8.94
N VAL A 149 8.64 13.66 7.96
CA VAL A 149 8.92 13.43 6.52
C VAL A 149 10.42 13.39 6.25
N ALA A 150 11.19 14.29 6.83
CA ALA A 150 12.65 14.35 6.65
C ALA A 150 13.39 13.07 7.13
N ASN A 151 12.80 12.34 8.08
CA ASN A 151 13.36 11.11 8.63
C ASN A 151 12.71 9.83 8.05
N PHE A 152 11.68 9.97 7.21
CA PHE A 152 10.90 8.83 6.75
C PHE A 152 11.75 7.81 5.97
N GLU A 153 12.67 8.27 5.12
CA GLU A 153 13.59 7.39 4.37
C GLU A 153 14.41 6.49 5.29
N LYS A 154 14.96 7.07 6.37
CA LYS A 154 15.75 6.33 7.38
C LYS A 154 14.87 5.36 8.16
N ASN A 155 13.69 5.80 8.57
CA ASN A 155 12.77 4.97 9.35
C ASN A 155 12.25 3.79 8.52
N LEU A 156 11.91 4.02 7.25
CA LEU A 156 11.52 2.96 6.32
C LEU A 156 12.67 1.95 6.12
N ALA A 157 13.92 2.44 5.99
CA ALA A 157 15.08 1.56 5.93
C ALA A 157 15.19 0.64 7.15
N ALA A 158 14.97 1.17 8.36
CA ALA A 158 14.99 0.38 9.59
C ALA A 158 13.88 -0.69 9.61
N LEU A 159 12.68 -0.36 9.13
CA LEU A 159 11.59 -1.35 9.00
C LEU A 159 11.95 -2.44 7.98
N ILE A 160 12.52 -2.06 6.84
CA ILE A 160 12.97 -3.03 5.82
C ILE A 160 14.03 -3.96 6.40
N ASP A 161 15.06 -3.41 7.09
CA ASP A 161 16.11 -4.21 7.71
C ASP A 161 15.55 -5.17 8.76
N TYR A 162 14.59 -4.73 9.55
CA TYR A 162 13.88 -5.58 10.50
C TYR A 162 13.16 -6.74 9.77
N CYS A 163 12.39 -6.44 8.74
CA CYS A 163 11.64 -7.44 7.97
C CYS A 163 12.57 -8.45 7.25
N LYS A 164 13.73 -7.99 6.77
CA LYS A 164 14.75 -8.87 6.13
C LYS A 164 15.29 -9.95 7.07
N GLY A 165 15.19 -9.75 8.38
CA GLY A 165 15.51 -10.80 9.36
C GLY A 165 14.57 -12.01 9.32
N PHE A 166 13.43 -11.92 8.65
CA PHE A 166 12.41 -12.98 8.58
C PHE A 166 12.25 -13.56 7.17
N THR A 167 12.34 -12.73 6.13
CA THR A 167 12.22 -13.16 4.72
C THR A 167 13.02 -12.27 3.77
N GLY A 168 13.54 -12.88 2.69
CA GLY A 168 14.17 -12.14 1.59
C GLY A 168 13.20 -11.59 0.56
N LYS A 169 11.91 -11.93 0.63
CA LYS A 169 10.89 -11.48 -0.34
C LYS A 169 10.08 -10.33 0.25
N ILE A 170 10.55 -9.12 0.05
CA ILE A 170 9.86 -7.89 0.47
C ILE A 170 9.42 -7.12 -0.77
N VAL A 171 8.21 -6.62 -0.73
CA VAL A 171 7.60 -5.76 -1.74
C VAL A 171 7.23 -4.43 -1.10
N LEU A 172 7.61 -3.32 -1.72
CA LEU A 172 7.16 -1.99 -1.33
C LEU A 172 6.07 -1.50 -2.27
N THR A 173 5.08 -0.80 -1.75
CA THR A 173 4.15 -0.02 -2.56
C THR A 173 4.37 1.47 -2.36
N GLY A 174 3.94 2.27 -3.34
CA GLY A 174 3.75 3.70 -3.13
C GLY A 174 2.60 3.99 -2.16
N GLU A 175 2.39 5.27 -1.87
CA GLU A 175 1.28 5.76 -1.08
C GLU A 175 -0.01 5.83 -1.92
N TYR A 176 -1.15 5.67 -1.28
CA TYR A 176 -2.45 5.92 -1.92
C TYR A 176 -2.69 7.42 -2.12
N TRP A 177 -2.38 8.24 -1.10
CA TRP A 177 -2.38 9.70 -1.20
C TRP A 177 -0.97 10.21 -1.44
N PRO A 178 -0.62 10.56 -2.70
CA PRO A 178 0.76 10.81 -3.06
C PRO A 178 1.36 12.03 -2.36
N HIS A 179 2.55 11.85 -1.82
CA HIS A 179 3.40 12.91 -1.30
C HIS A 179 4.81 12.76 -1.86
N VAL A 180 5.26 13.72 -2.67
CA VAL A 180 6.47 13.61 -3.50
C VAL A 180 7.71 13.15 -2.73
N GLN A 181 7.99 13.75 -1.57
CA GLN A 181 9.19 13.43 -0.78
C GLN A 181 9.09 12.01 -0.17
N LYS A 182 7.91 11.59 0.29
CA LYS A 182 7.73 10.25 0.84
C LYS A 182 7.78 9.18 -0.25
N GLU A 183 7.17 9.44 -1.41
CA GLU A 183 7.29 8.58 -2.58
C GLU A 183 8.74 8.42 -3.03
N LEU A 184 9.52 9.50 -3.07
CA LEU A 184 10.94 9.45 -3.39
C LEU A 184 11.72 8.60 -2.36
N ALA A 185 11.41 8.74 -1.06
CA ALA A 185 12.02 7.95 0.00
C ALA A 185 11.71 6.45 -0.14
N ILE A 186 10.46 6.10 -0.52
CA ILE A 186 10.07 4.70 -0.78
C ILE A 186 10.85 4.14 -1.96
N VAL A 187 10.89 4.87 -3.07
CA VAL A 187 11.57 4.44 -4.30
C VAL A 187 13.08 4.29 -4.09
N ARG A 188 13.72 5.24 -3.36
CA ARG A 188 15.15 5.13 -2.99
C ARG A 188 15.44 3.88 -2.16
N ASN A 189 14.59 3.59 -1.18
CA ASN A 189 14.74 2.37 -0.38
C ASN A 189 14.54 1.12 -1.24
N ALA A 190 13.52 1.08 -2.09
CA ALA A 190 13.31 -0.04 -3.00
C ALA A 190 14.54 -0.28 -3.89
N HIS A 191 15.09 0.78 -4.49
CA HIS A 191 16.31 0.71 -5.31
C HIS A 191 17.54 0.26 -4.50
N LYS A 192 17.79 0.91 -3.34
CA LYS A 192 18.92 0.61 -2.45
C LYS A 192 18.97 -0.84 -2.01
N TYR A 193 17.81 -1.41 -1.68
CA TYR A 193 17.69 -2.79 -1.18
C TYR A 193 17.42 -3.81 -2.28
N GLY A 194 17.29 -3.39 -3.54
CA GLY A 194 16.94 -4.28 -4.66
C GLY A 194 15.55 -4.91 -4.51
N LEU A 195 14.60 -4.19 -3.90
CA LEU A 195 13.26 -4.68 -3.65
C LEU A 195 12.32 -4.40 -4.83
N ARG A 196 11.29 -5.21 -4.94
CA ARG A 196 10.19 -4.91 -5.84
C ARG A 196 9.37 -3.74 -5.32
N TYR A 197 8.98 -2.87 -6.23
CA TYR A 197 8.15 -1.72 -5.95
C TYR A 197 7.00 -1.63 -6.94
N VAL A 198 5.82 -1.27 -6.44
CA VAL A 198 4.66 -0.99 -7.28
C VAL A 198 4.04 0.36 -6.90
N PRO A 199 3.94 1.32 -7.84
CA PRO A 199 3.22 2.56 -7.62
C PRO A 199 1.73 2.27 -7.51
N ILE A 200 1.04 2.94 -6.59
CA ILE A 200 -0.42 2.89 -6.44
C ILE A 200 -1.07 4.29 -6.42
N ASP A 201 -0.26 5.34 -6.42
CA ASP A 201 -0.68 6.74 -6.44
C ASP A 201 -1.55 7.09 -7.68
N TRP A 202 -1.38 6.36 -8.79
CA TRP A 202 -2.19 6.51 -9.98
C TRP A 202 -3.69 6.24 -9.74
N ILE A 203 -4.04 5.42 -8.74
CA ILE A 203 -5.43 5.12 -8.39
C ILE A 203 -6.09 6.42 -7.91
N TRP A 204 -5.46 7.13 -6.97
CA TRP A 204 -5.93 8.41 -6.50
C TRP A 204 -5.88 9.50 -7.59
N ASN A 205 -4.79 9.56 -8.33
CA ASN A 205 -4.58 10.63 -9.31
C ASN A 205 -5.54 10.56 -10.51
N LEU A 206 -5.94 9.35 -10.94
CA LEU A 206 -6.74 9.14 -12.15
C LEU A 206 -8.17 8.66 -11.89
N TYR A 207 -8.40 7.95 -10.78
CA TYR A 207 -9.66 7.25 -10.52
C TYR A 207 -10.26 7.60 -9.17
N ARG A 208 -9.87 8.73 -8.58
CA ARG A 208 -10.32 9.15 -7.24
C ARG A 208 -11.85 9.09 -7.09
N GLU A 209 -12.58 9.65 -8.04
CA GLU A 209 -14.05 9.69 -7.96
C GLU A 209 -14.71 8.32 -7.97
N GLU A 210 -14.11 7.39 -8.70
CA GLU A 210 -14.61 6.02 -8.82
C GLU A 210 -14.13 5.11 -7.68
N CYS A 211 -12.97 5.43 -7.11
CA CYS A 211 -12.30 4.64 -6.08
C CYS A 211 -12.50 5.18 -4.66
N SER A 212 -13.23 6.27 -4.49
CA SER A 212 -13.63 6.79 -3.17
C SER A 212 -15.09 6.42 -2.87
N PRO A 213 -15.42 6.10 -1.61
CA PRO A 213 -16.78 5.89 -1.19
C PRO A 213 -17.52 7.24 -1.16
N LYS A 214 -18.86 7.17 -1.16
CA LYS A 214 -19.73 8.34 -1.05
C LYS A 214 -20.48 8.33 0.28
N GLU A 215 -20.85 9.52 0.74
CA GLU A 215 -21.72 9.63 1.91
C GLU A 215 -23.03 8.87 1.62
N GLY A 216 -23.47 8.08 2.59
CA GLY A 216 -24.66 7.21 2.42
C GLY A 216 -24.38 5.82 1.84
N ASP A 217 -23.18 5.56 1.32
CA ASP A 217 -22.82 4.21 0.92
C ASP A 217 -22.92 3.24 2.09
N THR A 218 -23.32 2.01 1.81
CA THR A 218 -23.51 0.98 2.82
C THR A 218 -22.25 0.18 3.06
N LEU A 219 -21.84 0.12 4.32
CA LEU A 219 -20.80 -0.75 4.85
C LEU A 219 -21.43 -1.80 5.78
N TYR A 220 -20.64 -2.82 6.15
CA TYR A 220 -21.08 -3.85 7.08
C TYR A 220 -20.15 -3.91 8.29
N ASP A 221 -20.72 -3.93 9.49
CA ASP A 221 -19.96 -4.02 10.74
C ASP A 221 -19.37 -5.43 10.96
N VAL A 222 -18.65 -5.61 12.07
CA VAL A 222 -18.04 -6.90 12.44
C VAL A 222 -19.04 -8.05 12.63
N ASN A 223 -20.33 -7.73 12.77
CA ASN A 223 -21.42 -8.71 12.91
C ASN A 223 -22.21 -8.89 11.59
N GLY A 224 -21.78 -8.25 10.51
CA GLY A 224 -22.46 -8.26 9.22
C GLY A 224 -23.71 -7.36 9.17
N LYS A 225 -23.91 -6.47 10.14
CA LYS A 225 -25.03 -5.52 10.15
C LYS A 225 -24.70 -4.32 9.27
N PRO A 226 -25.61 -3.91 8.36
CA PRO A 226 -25.38 -2.77 7.50
C PRO A 226 -25.40 -1.45 8.29
N TYR A 227 -24.52 -0.52 7.92
CA TYR A 227 -24.51 0.87 8.36
C TYR A 227 -24.08 1.77 7.22
N THR A 228 -24.42 3.06 7.30
CA THR A 228 -24.08 4.03 6.26
C THR A 228 -22.87 4.85 6.65
N ILE A 229 -22.05 5.20 5.65
CA ILE A 229 -20.90 6.09 5.84
C ILE A 229 -21.40 7.47 6.31
N LYS A 230 -20.81 7.93 7.40
CA LYS A 230 -21.00 9.28 7.96
C LYS A 230 -19.63 9.87 8.31
N GLY A 231 -19.32 11.01 7.74
CA GLY A 231 -18.11 11.77 8.06
C GLY A 231 -16.96 11.59 7.06
N GLN A 232 -16.18 12.66 6.95
CA GLN A 232 -15.18 12.87 5.89
C GLN A 232 -13.99 11.90 5.96
N PHE A 233 -13.67 11.37 7.15
CA PHE A 233 -12.47 10.54 7.32
C PHE A 233 -12.51 9.27 6.46
N ILE A 234 -13.66 8.56 6.43
CA ILE A 234 -13.82 7.33 5.64
C ILE A 234 -13.86 7.67 4.14
N LEU A 235 -14.42 8.82 3.76
CA LEU A 235 -14.62 9.21 2.35
C LEU A 235 -13.34 9.41 1.57
N THR A 236 -12.20 9.55 2.24
CA THR A 236 -10.90 9.68 1.58
C THR A 236 -10.23 8.33 1.30
N HIS A 237 -10.69 7.26 1.94
CA HIS A 237 -10.10 5.93 1.80
C HIS A 237 -10.58 5.23 0.52
N PRO A 238 -9.83 4.22 0.02
CA PRO A 238 -10.24 3.48 -1.17
C PRO A 238 -11.49 2.63 -0.89
N ASN A 239 -12.52 2.75 -1.74
CA ASN A 239 -13.67 1.84 -1.73
C ASN A 239 -13.30 0.46 -2.31
N ASP A 240 -14.27 -0.43 -2.48
CA ASP A 240 -14.05 -1.80 -3.00
C ASP A 240 -13.28 -1.82 -4.33
N LYS A 241 -13.56 -0.88 -5.24
CA LYS A 241 -12.85 -0.75 -6.51
C LYS A 241 -11.40 -0.32 -6.31
N GLY A 242 -11.16 0.67 -5.45
CA GLY A 242 -9.82 1.11 -5.09
C GLY A 242 -9.00 0.01 -4.43
N MET A 243 -9.62 -0.75 -3.52
CA MET A 243 -9.02 -1.92 -2.87
C MET A 243 -8.67 -3.01 -3.88
N GLU A 244 -9.55 -3.30 -4.83
CA GLU A 244 -9.27 -4.26 -5.91
C GLU A 244 -8.07 -3.83 -6.76
N LEU A 245 -7.97 -2.55 -7.11
CA LEU A 245 -6.86 -2.02 -7.89
C LEU A 245 -5.54 -2.09 -7.12
N ILE A 246 -5.52 -1.80 -5.82
CA ILE A 246 -4.35 -1.98 -4.96
C ILE A 246 -3.90 -3.46 -4.97
N ALA A 247 -4.83 -4.38 -4.73
CA ALA A 247 -4.54 -5.81 -4.73
C ALA A 247 -3.97 -6.31 -6.07
N LYS A 248 -4.57 -5.91 -7.20
CA LYS A 248 -4.11 -6.26 -8.54
C LYS A 248 -2.73 -5.69 -8.85
N SER A 249 -2.45 -4.47 -8.39
CA SER A 249 -1.13 -3.84 -8.54
C SER A 249 -0.06 -4.64 -7.80
N ILE A 250 -0.30 -4.99 -6.54
CA ILE A 250 0.63 -5.83 -5.75
C ILE A 250 0.80 -7.20 -6.42
N TYR A 251 -0.30 -7.85 -6.79
CA TYR A 251 -0.28 -9.17 -7.41
C TYR A 251 0.54 -9.20 -8.72
N SER A 252 0.52 -8.11 -9.50
CA SER A 252 1.21 -8.05 -10.79
C SER A 252 2.74 -8.15 -10.71
N ILE A 253 3.29 -7.94 -9.51
CA ILE A 253 4.75 -7.97 -9.27
C ILE A 253 5.19 -9.11 -8.33
N LEU A 254 4.28 -9.96 -7.86
CA LEU A 254 4.58 -11.14 -7.05
C LEU A 254 4.92 -12.34 -7.90
#